data_65d033ceeab84314a962a13d653eb624
#
_entry.id   65d033ceeab84314a962a13d653eb624
#
_cell.length_a   1.000
_cell.length_b   1.000
_cell.length_c   1.000
_cell.angle_alpha   90.00
_cell.angle_beta   90.00
_cell.angle_gamma   90.00
#
_symmetry.space_group_name_H-M   'P 1'
#
loop_
_entity.id
_entity.type
_entity.pdbx_description
1 polymer ?
#
loop_
_entity_poly.entity_id
_entity_poly.type
_entity_poly.pdbx_seq_one_letter_code
_entity_poly.pdbx_strand_id
1 'polypeptide(L)'
;MLDIAQVAPLKTSIGRKIDLIVGLKEVAMHIQASHEWGGGKESKKVTVNRFISLDELFMGGLGLWRGEGGQKKGIYFGNSDISLLQHFLDFVEQKIGLPREKFKVTINVPTQQNSEDVKGEWSNELRIPAENFTRICVDPRINKEYAQVYFNSVILAELMKNLYLKSKEIVLLHPELCIHFLRGLFAAEGSVILKSSGVLHHINFSSKDGELIQLLKRCLHLVGVEPNSYSVKGMNLQIYSLQKFRRIRELGIHTLHPDKREKFERGFASYKRVNVLDGEEARALILQQLASGPKTYDDLAAALGKARTTIQAHHIPILEREGKVRRVGKRGRAWLWTPAEGKSSAAAKFNRGPCAEHMCFSSTCHTKSS
;
A
#
# COMPACT_ATOMS: atom_id res chain seq x y z
N MET A 1 20.61 -10.24 4.83
CA MET A 1 20.48 -11.70 4.59
C MET A 1 20.04 -12.36 5.88
N LEU A 2 19.09 -13.30 5.82
CA LEU A 2 18.55 -14.05 6.96
C LEU A 2 19.00 -15.51 6.88
N ASP A 3 19.57 -16.06 7.96
CA ASP A 3 19.92 -17.49 8.06
C ASP A 3 18.69 -18.26 8.62
N ILE A 4 18.12 -19.13 7.81
CA ILE A 4 16.96 -19.94 8.17
C ILE A 4 17.24 -20.85 9.37
N ALA A 5 18.46 -21.32 9.55
CA ALA A 5 18.82 -22.15 10.69
C ALA A 5 18.57 -21.46 12.05
N GLN A 6 18.58 -20.12 12.09
CA GLN A 6 18.33 -19.34 13.31
C GLN A 6 16.84 -19.10 13.59
N VAL A 7 15.99 -19.25 12.57
CA VAL A 7 14.53 -19.02 12.69
C VAL A 7 13.70 -20.26 12.43
N ALA A 8 14.35 -21.38 12.09
CA ALA A 8 13.68 -22.66 11.88
C ALA A 8 12.92 -23.09 13.13
N PRO A 9 11.70 -23.63 13.00
CA PRO A 9 10.92 -24.10 14.13
C PRO A 9 11.56 -25.36 14.74
N LEU A 10 11.70 -25.39 16.06
CA LEU A 10 12.17 -26.57 16.80
C LEU A 10 11.04 -27.47 17.26
N LYS A 11 9.82 -26.95 17.26
CA LYS A 11 8.59 -27.69 17.62
C LYS A 11 7.43 -27.21 16.74
N THR A 12 6.48 -28.11 16.51
CA THR A 12 5.19 -27.74 15.93
C THR A 12 4.31 -27.03 16.96
N SER A 13 3.23 -26.38 16.54
CA SER A 13 2.23 -25.75 17.41
C SER A 13 1.59 -26.72 18.41
N ILE A 14 1.60 -28.03 18.13
CA ILE A 14 1.12 -29.10 19.06
C ILE A 14 2.28 -29.77 19.82
N GLY A 15 3.47 -29.16 19.86
CA GLY A 15 4.60 -29.61 20.69
C GLY A 15 5.48 -30.70 20.09
N ARG A 16 5.21 -31.25 18.89
CA ARG A 16 6.05 -32.28 18.26
C ARG A 16 7.42 -31.70 17.88
N LYS A 17 8.48 -32.43 18.27
CA LYS A 17 9.87 -32.01 18.01
C LYS A 17 10.18 -32.05 16.52
N ILE A 18 10.88 -31.03 16.05
CA ILE A 18 11.41 -30.91 14.68
C ILE A 18 12.92 -31.01 14.75
N ASP A 19 13.49 -31.96 14.01
CA ASP A 19 14.92 -32.08 13.84
C ASP A 19 15.37 -31.24 12.66
N LEU A 20 16.53 -30.59 12.85
CA LEU A 20 17.17 -29.74 11.84
C LEU A 20 18.48 -30.42 11.38
N ILE A 21 18.65 -30.46 10.07
CA ILE A 21 19.93 -30.83 9.44
C ILE A 21 20.38 -29.59 8.69
N VAL A 22 21.39 -28.92 9.21
CA VAL A 22 21.90 -27.64 8.66
C VAL A 22 23.08 -27.94 7.74
N GLY A 23 22.88 -27.74 6.44
CA GLY A 23 23.92 -27.79 5.43
C GLY A 23 24.49 -26.39 5.11
N LEU A 24 25.41 -26.33 4.15
CA LEU A 24 26.01 -25.07 3.71
C LEU A 24 24.99 -24.14 3.01
N LYS A 25 24.15 -24.67 2.17
CA LYS A 25 23.19 -23.91 1.34
C LYS A 25 21.73 -24.17 1.72
N GLU A 26 21.44 -25.25 2.43
CA GLU A 26 20.08 -25.71 2.69
C GLU A 26 19.91 -26.10 4.16
N VAL A 27 18.69 -26.01 4.64
CA VAL A 27 18.24 -26.54 5.92
C VAL A 27 17.14 -27.56 5.65
N ALA A 28 17.34 -28.79 6.13
CA ALA A 28 16.33 -29.82 6.06
C ALA A 28 15.69 -30.04 7.42
N MET A 29 14.38 -30.19 7.46
CA MET A 29 13.54 -30.30 8.63
C MET A 29 12.64 -31.53 8.54
N HIS A 30 12.48 -32.28 9.62
CA HIS A 30 11.49 -33.33 9.72
C HIS A 30 10.97 -33.46 11.15
N ILE A 31 9.73 -33.94 11.30
CA ILE A 31 9.14 -34.19 12.61
C ILE A 31 9.52 -35.61 13.02
N GLN A 32 10.08 -35.77 14.24
CA GLN A 32 10.45 -37.08 14.80
C GLN A 32 9.23 -37.98 14.94
N ALA A 33 9.47 -39.28 14.73
CA ALA A 33 8.51 -40.31 15.13
C ALA A 33 8.28 -40.24 16.64
N SER A 34 7.03 -40.30 17.08
CA SER A 34 6.70 -40.32 18.50
C SER A 34 5.64 -41.38 18.78
N HIS A 35 5.93 -42.27 19.70
CA HIS A 35 4.95 -43.26 20.18
C HIS A 35 3.77 -42.66 20.93
N GLU A 36 3.95 -41.46 21.52
CA GLU A 36 2.91 -40.76 22.29
C GLU A 36 1.73 -40.27 21.41
N TRP A 37 1.91 -40.15 20.11
CA TRP A 37 0.93 -39.59 19.19
C TRP A 37 0.35 -40.62 18.19
N GLY A 38 0.28 -41.88 18.62
CA GLY A 38 -0.49 -42.90 17.91
C GLY A 38 -0.01 -43.25 16.49
N GLY A 39 1.16 -43.82 16.37
CA GLY A 39 1.56 -44.48 15.14
C GLY A 39 2.86 -44.07 14.48
N GLY A 40 3.74 -43.44 15.15
CA GLY A 40 5.20 -43.45 14.96
C GLY A 40 5.82 -43.17 13.59
N LYS A 41 5.11 -42.60 12.63
CA LYS A 41 5.72 -42.30 11.33
C LYS A 41 6.43 -40.94 11.37
N GLU A 42 7.69 -40.90 10.91
CA GLU A 42 8.39 -39.69 10.61
C GLU A 42 7.64 -38.90 9.54
N SER A 43 7.66 -37.55 9.66
CA SER A 43 7.15 -36.73 8.57
C SER A 43 8.07 -36.77 7.35
N LYS A 44 7.53 -36.47 6.18
CA LYS A 44 8.36 -36.21 5.01
C LYS A 44 9.33 -35.07 5.32
N LYS A 45 10.58 -35.24 4.92
CA LYS A 45 11.63 -34.23 5.04
C LYS A 45 11.29 -33.03 4.15
N VAL A 46 11.41 -31.84 4.71
CA VAL A 46 11.26 -30.57 4.01
C VAL A 46 12.62 -29.90 3.95
N THR A 47 13.10 -29.60 2.75
CA THR A 47 14.35 -28.89 2.51
C THR A 47 14.06 -27.50 1.98
N VAL A 48 14.71 -26.49 2.54
CA VAL A 48 14.58 -25.07 2.16
C VAL A 48 15.95 -24.42 2.03
N ASN A 49 16.03 -23.28 1.36
CA ASN A 49 17.24 -22.48 1.29
C ASN A 49 17.68 -22.07 2.70
N ARG A 50 18.99 -22.14 3.00
CA ARG A 50 19.53 -21.69 4.28
C ARG A 50 19.55 -20.18 4.39
N PHE A 51 19.98 -19.50 3.34
CA PHE A 51 20.16 -18.05 3.35
C PHE A 51 19.13 -17.37 2.43
N ILE A 52 18.40 -16.42 2.98
CA ILE A 52 17.40 -15.64 2.25
C ILE A 52 17.83 -14.18 2.18
N SER A 53 17.87 -13.60 0.96
CA SER A 53 18.01 -12.16 0.77
C SER A 53 16.71 -11.47 1.17
N LEU A 54 16.83 -10.41 1.98
CA LEU A 54 15.69 -9.54 2.35
C LEU A 54 15.52 -8.48 1.27
N ASP A 55 14.83 -8.81 0.21
CA ASP A 55 14.61 -7.95 -0.96
C ASP A 55 13.11 -7.78 -1.26
N GLU A 56 12.83 -7.14 -2.40
CA GLU A 56 11.46 -6.87 -2.86
C GLU A 56 10.61 -8.14 -2.97
N LEU A 57 11.14 -9.20 -3.58
CA LEU A 57 10.40 -10.44 -3.76
C LEU A 57 10.08 -11.11 -2.43
N PHE A 58 11.05 -11.16 -1.51
CA PHE A 58 10.85 -11.75 -0.18
C PHE A 58 9.84 -10.95 0.64
N MET A 59 10.00 -9.63 0.74
CA MET A 59 9.14 -8.79 1.57
C MET A 59 7.74 -8.66 0.97
N GLY A 60 7.63 -8.51 -0.35
CA GLY A 60 6.35 -8.48 -1.06
C GLY A 60 5.58 -9.79 -0.94
N GLY A 61 6.26 -10.92 -1.18
CA GLY A 61 5.68 -12.25 -1.04
C GLY A 61 5.25 -12.58 0.40
N LEU A 62 6.06 -12.18 1.39
CA LEU A 62 5.72 -12.36 2.80
C LEU A 62 4.51 -11.50 3.21
N GLY A 63 4.44 -10.25 2.75
CA GLY A 63 3.30 -9.35 2.97
C GLY A 63 2.03 -9.90 2.34
N LEU A 64 2.12 -10.38 1.11
CA LEU A 64 1.02 -11.01 0.38
C LEU A 64 0.50 -12.26 1.11
N TRP A 65 1.42 -13.18 1.50
CA TRP A 65 1.05 -14.37 2.28
C TRP A 65 0.45 -14.02 3.63
N ARG A 66 0.95 -12.98 4.30
CA ARG A 66 0.45 -12.57 5.62
C ARG A 66 -0.99 -12.05 5.56
N GLY A 67 -1.36 -11.38 4.47
CA GLY A 67 -2.73 -10.89 4.26
C GLY A 67 -3.72 -12.00 3.92
N GLU A 68 -3.47 -12.76 2.86
CA GLU A 68 -4.42 -13.74 2.31
C GLU A 68 -3.99 -15.21 2.46
N GLY A 69 -2.74 -15.47 2.89
CA GLY A 69 -2.22 -16.83 2.98
C GLY A 69 -2.73 -17.61 4.20
N GLY A 70 -2.84 -18.91 4.04
CA GLY A 70 -3.24 -19.78 5.14
C GLY A 70 -2.08 -20.22 6.03
N GLN A 71 -2.36 -20.34 7.33
CA GLN A 71 -1.34 -20.50 8.36
C GLN A 71 -1.46 -21.76 9.22
N LYS A 72 -2.44 -22.64 8.96
CA LYS A 72 -2.74 -23.75 9.91
C LYS A 72 -2.13 -25.10 9.57
N LYS A 73 -2.27 -25.56 8.32
CA LYS A 73 -1.91 -26.94 7.95
C LYS A 73 -0.81 -27.01 6.88
N GLY A 74 -0.32 -25.90 6.43
CA GLY A 74 0.66 -25.80 5.35
C GLY A 74 0.79 -24.36 4.88
N ILE A 75 1.48 -24.16 3.76
CA ILE A 75 1.44 -22.91 3.03
C ILE A 75 0.38 -23.01 1.95
N TYR A 76 -0.50 -22.04 1.89
CA TYR A 76 -1.42 -21.89 0.77
C TYR A 76 -1.69 -20.42 0.50
N PHE A 77 -1.98 -20.15 -0.77
CA PHE A 77 -2.37 -18.84 -1.25
C PHE A 77 -3.41 -19.01 -2.35
N GLY A 78 -4.47 -18.23 -2.31
CA GLY A 78 -5.53 -18.29 -3.31
C GLY A 78 -5.89 -16.91 -3.82
N ASN A 79 -6.04 -16.78 -5.14
CA ASN A 79 -6.45 -15.54 -5.77
C ASN A 79 -7.11 -15.81 -7.14
N SER A 80 -7.87 -14.83 -7.64
CA SER A 80 -8.38 -14.81 -9.02
C SER A 80 -7.41 -14.13 -10.00
N ASP A 81 -6.36 -13.48 -9.50
CA ASP A 81 -5.34 -12.83 -10.31
C ASP A 81 -4.11 -13.72 -10.42
N ILE A 82 -3.84 -14.16 -11.66
CA ILE A 82 -2.74 -15.06 -11.98
C ILE A 82 -1.39 -14.45 -11.61
N SER A 83 -1.20 -13.14 -11.80
CA SER A 83 0.07 -12.47 -11.50
C SER A 83 0.41 -12.49 -10.01
N LEU A 84 -0.58 -12.43 -9.13
CA LEU A 84 -0.38 -12.57 -7.69
C LEU A 84 -0.03 -14.01 -7.29
N LEU A 85 -0.65 -15.00 -7.93
CA LEU A 85 -0.30 -16.42 -7.74
C LEU A 85 1.12 -16.69 -8.20
N GLN A 86 1.51 -16.18 -9.39
CA GLN A 86 2.87 -16.27 -9.89
C GLN A 86 3.88 -15.60 -8.93
N HIS A 87 3.59 -14.38 -8.48
CA HIS A 87 4.45 -13.68 -7.52
C HIS A 87 4.63 -14.46 -6.20
N PHE A 88 3.56 -15.07 -5.69
CA PHE A 88 3.63 -15.92 -4.51
C PHE A 88 4.46 -17.18 -4.76
N LEU A 89 4.28 -17.84 -5.90
CA LEU A 89 5.07 -19.02 -6.28
C LEU A 89 6.54 -18.67 -6.49
N ASP A 90 6.85 -17.54 -7.15
CA ASP A 90 8.22 -17.03 -7.29
C ASP A 90 8.87 -16.77 -5.93
N PHE A 91 8.14 -16.16 -5.01
CA PHE A 91 8.60 -15.95 -3.64
C PHE A 91 8.96 -17.27 -2.95
N VAL A 92 8.06 -18.26 -3.00
CA VAL A 92 8.30 -19.54 -2.31
C VAL A 92 9.40 -20.34 -3.00
N GLU A 93 9.43 -20.35 -4.32
CA GLU A 93 10.45 -21.08 -5.09
C GLU A 93 11.85 -20.47 -4.92
N GLN A 94 11.99 -19.17 -5.19
CA GLN A 94 13.31 -18.52 -5.23
C GLN A 94 13.85 -18.20 -3.84
N LYS A 95 12.98 -17.83 -2.89
CA LYS A 95 13.41 -17.44 -1.55
C LYS A 95 13.40 -18.59 -0.55
N ILE A 96 12.33 -19.36 -0.52
CA ILE A 96 12.21 -20.49 0.41
C ILE A 96 12.94 -21.72 -0.16
N GLY A 97 13.05 -21.86 -1.49
CA GLY A 97 13.67 -23.02 -2.13
C GLY A 97 12.71 -24.21 -2.29
N LEU A 98 11.41 -23.93 -2.32
CA LEU A 98 10.39 -24.97 -2.52
C LEU A 98 9.92 -24.95 -3.98
N PRO A 99 10.32 -25.94 -4.79
CA PRO A 99 9.96 -25.97 -6.21
C PRO A 99 8.46 -25.96 -6.45
N ARG A 100 8.01 -25.19 -7.46
CA ARG A 100 6.58 -25.02 -7.73
C ARG A 100 5.86 -26.30 -8.18
N GLU A 101 6.56 -27.25 -8.75
CA GLU A 101 6.02 -28.57 -9.11
C GLU A 101 5.63 -29.43 -7.89
N LYS A 102 6.01 -29.02 -6.68
CA LYS A 102 5.54 -29.68 -5.43
C LYS A 102 4.20 -29.12 -4.93
N PHE A 103 3.75 -28.00 -5.47
CA PHE A 103 2.44 -27.44 -5.11
C PHE A 103 1.31 -28.22 -5.75
N LYS A 104 0.21 -28.31 -5.04
CA LYS A 104 -1.08 -28.75 -5.53
C LYS A 104 -1.97 -27.55 -5.81
N VAL A 105 -2.89 -27.69 -6.75
CA VAL A 105 -3.79 -26.64 -7.17
C VAL A 105 -5.25 -27.11 -7.08
N THR A 106 -6.12 -26.24 -6.58
CA THR A 106 -7.57 -26.37 -6.68
C THR A 106 -8.11 -25.14 -7.41
N ILE A 107 -9.01 -25.32 -8.36
CA ILE A 107 -9.63 -24.22 -9.11
C ILE A 107 -11.11 -24.19 -8.82
N ASN A 108 -11.67 -22.99 -8.61
CA ASN A 108 -13.09 -22.73 -8.62
C ASN A 108 -13.44 -21.95 -9.88
N VAL A 109 -14.46 -22.40 -10.61
CA VAL A 109 -14.98 -21.76 -11.83
C VAL A 109 -16.41 -21.31 -11.62
N PRO A 110 -16.87 -20.20 -12.23
CA PRO A 110 -18.23 -19.68 -12.03
C PRO A 110 -19.30 -20.54 -12.70
N THR A 111 -18.94 -21.21 -13.78
CA THR A 111 -19.84 -22.04 -14.60
C THR A 111 -19.16 -23.36 -14.97
N GLN A 112 -19.98 -24.33 -15.40
CA GLN A 112 -19.45 -25.60 -15.89
C GLN A 112 -18.58 -25.38 -17.13
N GLN A 113 -17.33 -25.87 -17.07
CA GLN A 113 -16.35 -25.80 -18.14
C GLN A 113 -15.68 -27.17 -18.33
N ASN A 114 -15.02 -27.35 -19.46
CA ASN A 114 -14.21 -28.54 -19.67
C ASN A 114 -13.00 -28.51 -18.69
N SER A 115 -12.95 -29.52 -17.84
CA SER A 115 -11.92 -29.56 -16.78
C SER A 115 -10.49 -29.68 -17.32
N GLU A 116 -10.31 -30.31 -18.46
CA GLU A 116 -8.95 -30.48 -19.05
C GLU A 116 -8.46 -29.17 -19.68
N ASP A 117 -9.35 -28.39 -20.32
CA ASP A 117 -9.00 -27.08 -20.87
C ASP A 117 -8.60 -26.12 -19.75
N VAL A 118 -9.43 -26.03 -18.68
CA VAL A 118 -9.14 -25.21 -17.50
C VAL A 118 -7.82 -25.60 -16.85
N LYS A 119 -7.55 -26.91 -16.68
CA LYS A 119 -6.26 -27.37 -16.15
C LYS A 119 -5.11 -26.99 -17.04
N GLY A 120 -5.25 -27.15 -18.38
CA GLY A 120 -4.22 -26.81 -19.35
C GLY A 120 -3.85 -25.32 -19.29
N GLU A 121 -4.84 -24.43 -19.29
CA GLU A 121 -4.63 -22.99 -19.20
C GLU A 121 -3.91 -22.61 -17.90
N TRP A 122 -4.43 -23.01 -16.75
CA TRP A 122 -3.82 -22.68 -15.45
C TRP A 122 -2.46 -23.35 -15.25
N SER A 123 -2.24 -24.56 -15.79
CA SER A 123 -0.95 -25.26 -15.75
C SER A 123 0.13 -24.47 -16.48
N ASN A 124 -0.18 -23.98 -17.68
CA ASN A 124 0.74 -23.15 -18.47
C ASN A 124 1.05 -21.83 -17.75
N GLU A 125 0.03 -21.14 -17.25
CA GLU A 125 0.18 -19.85 -16.58
C GLU A 125 0.98 -19.96 -15.27
N LEU A 126 0.68 -20.93 -14.43
CA LEU A 126 1.36 -21.11 -13.14
C LEU A 126 2.68 -21.88 -13.25
N ARG A 127 2.93 -22.52 -14.38
CA ARG A 127 4.07 -23.45 -14.59
C ARG A 127 4.08 -24.56 -13.54
N ILE A 128 2.90 -25.11 -13.25
CA ILE A 128 2.70 -26.24 -12.36
C ILE A 128 2.16 -27.40 -13.21
N PRO A 129 2.72 -28.62 -13.11
CA PRO A 129 2.26 -29.78 -13.89
C PRO A 129 0.76 -30.05 -13.73
N ALA A 130 0.07 -30.37 -14.84
CA ALA A 130 -1.39 -30.56 -14.85
C ALA A 130 -1.87 -31.65 -13.89
N GLU A 131 -1.07 -32.68 -13.62
CA GLU A 131 -1.35 -33.75 -12.64
C GLU A 131 -1.40 -33.24 -11.19
N ASN A 132 -0.90 -32.05 -10.93
CA ASN A 132 -0.97 -31.40 -9.62
C ASN A 132 -2.28 -30.66 -9.38
N PHE A 133 -3.12 -30.53 -10.40
CA PHE A 133 -4.45 -29.93 -10.27
C PHE A 133 -5.43 -30.96 -9.71
N THR A 134 -5.63 -30.91 -8.41
CA THR A 134 -6.34 -31.95 -7.64
C THR A 134 -7.85 -31.88 -7.78
N ARG A 135 -8.39 -30.70 -8.04
CA ARG A 135 -9.85 -30.48 -8.08
C ARG A 135 -10.20 -29.22 -8.87
N ILE A 136 -11.27 -29.35 -9.68
CA ILE A 136 -11.99 -28.21 -10.27
C ILE A 136 -13.41 -28.23 -9.70
N CYS A 137 -13.85 -27.11 -9.13
CA CYS A 137 -15.18 -26.97 -8.50
C CYS A 137 -15.96 -25.88 -9.20
N VAL A 138 -17.22 -26.13 -9.46
CA VAL A 138 -18.16 -25.08 -9.89
C VAL A 138 -18.68 -24.36 -8.66
N ASP A 139 -18.47 -23.05 -8.60
CA ASP A 139 -19.02 -22.17 -7.56
C ASP A 139 -19.75 -20.98 -8.23
N PRO A 140 -21.06 -21.00 -8.37
CA PRO A 140 -21.82 -19.96 -9.05
C PRO A 140 -21.84 -18.61 -8.27
N ARG A 141 -21.28 -18.57 -7.08
CA ARG A 141 -21.19 -17.32 -6.27
C ARG A 141 -20.02 -16.44 -6.69
N ILE A 142 -19.05 -16.97 -7.43
CA ILE A 142 -17.91 -16.22 -7.94
C ILE A 142 -18.18 -15.72 -9.36
N ASN A 143 -17.59 -14.60 -9.74
CA ASN A 143 -17.71 -13.99 -11.08
C ASN A 143 -16.44 -14.12 -11.92
N LYS A 144 -15.35 -14.59 -11.32
CA LYS A 144 -14.08 -14.88 -11.98
C LYS A 144 -13.59 -16.23 -11.49
N GLU A 145 -12.81 -16.91 -12.29
CA GLU A 145 -12.06 -18.07 -11.85
C GLU A 145 -11.15 -17.72 -10.67
N TYR A 146 -10.97 -18.68 -9.79
CA TYR A 146 -10.17 -18.53 -8.58
C TYR A 146 -9.33 -19.79 -8.39
N ALA A 147 -8.03 -19.65 -8.31
CA ALA A 147 -7.15 -20.78 -8.00
C ALA A 147 -6.55 -20.66 -6.62
N GLN A 148 -6.37 -21.80 -5.97
CA GLN A 148 -5.67 -21.95 -4.71
C GLN A 148 -4.48 -22.88 -4.90
N VAL A 149 -3.27 -22.37 -4.71
CA VAL A 149 -2.03 -23.14 -4.67
C VAL A 149 -1.69 -23.48 -3.23
N TYR A 150 -1.30 -24.73 -2.97
CA TYR A 150 -1.01 -25.14 -1.60
C TYR A 150 0.04 -26.25 -1.51
N PHE A 151 0.78 -26.24 -0.41
CA PHE A 151 1.67 -27.30 -0.02
C PHE A 151 1.42 -27.67 1.46
N ASN A 152 0.96 -28.89 1.69
CA ASN A 152 0.59 -29.35 3.03
C ASN A 152 1.85 -29.75 3.82
N SER A 153 2.31 -28.86 4.68
CA SER A 153 3.41 -29.10 5.60
C SER A 153 3.29 -28.20 6.82
N VAL A 154 3.06 -28.82 7.96
CA VAL A 154 3.03 -28.11 9.27
C VAL A 154 4.38 -27.44 9.55
N ILE A 155 5.50 -28.08 9.17
CA ILE A 155 6.85 -27.53 9.33
C ILE A 155 6.98 -26.20 8.58
N LEU A 156 6.53 -26.16 7.32
CA LEU A 156 6.56 -24.93 6.53
C LEU A 156 5.62 -23.86 7.05
N ALA A 157 4.44 -24.24 7.56
CA ALA A 157 3.54 -23.29 8.20
C ALA A 157 4.19 -22.62 9.41
N GLU A 158 4.86 -23.39 10.26
CA GLU A 158 5.59 -22.86 11.42
C GLU A 158 6.83 -22.03 10.98
N LEU A 159 7.56 -22.47 9.97
CA LEU A 159 8.67 -21.68 9.41
C LEU A 159 8.20 -20.33 8.88
N MET A 160 7.13 -20.28 8.11
CA MET A 160 6.58 -19.04 7.59
C MET A 160 6.13 -18.08 8.70
N LYS A 161 5.56 -18.60 9.79
CA LYS A 161 5.23 -17.79 10.97
C LYS A 161 6.48 -17.20 11.61
N ASN A 162 7.52 -17.98 11.80
CA ASN A 162 8.78 -17.52 12.38
C ASN A 162 9.47 -16.49 11.49
N LEU A 163 9.46 -16.71 10.16
CA LEU A 163 9.96 -15.75 9.19
C LEU A 163 9.19 -14.42 9.28
N TYR A 164 7.88 -14.47 9.37
CA TYR A 164 7.06 -13.28 9.55
C TYR A 164 7.38 -12.55 10.86
N LEU A 165 7.47 -13.27 11.99
CA LEU A 165 7.78 -12.67 13.28
C LEU A 165 9.14 -11.98 13.27
N LYS A 166 10.16 -12.61 12.67
CA LYS A 166 11.49 -12.01 12.53
C LYS A 166 11.49 -10.83 11.57
N SER A 167 10.82 -10.95 10.45
CA SER A 167 10.73 -9.88 9.45
C SER A 167 9.95 -8.67 9.96
N LYS A 168 8.94 -8.85 10.83
CA LYS A 168 8.19 -7.77 11.47
C LYS A 168 9.09 -6.80 12.26
N GLU A 169 10.12 -7.32 12.91
CA GLU A 169 11.13 -6.49 13.61
C GLU A 169 11.98 -5.69 12.61
N ILE A 170 12.46 -6.37 11.58
CA ILE A 170 13.38 -5.81 10.57
C ILE A 170 12.68 -4.73 9.73
N VAL A 171 11.45 -4.97 9.31
CA VAL A 171 10.63 -4.03 8.50
C VAL A 171 10.48 -2.68 9.17
N LEU A 172 10.37 -2.65 10.50
CA LEU A 172 10.21 -1.40 11.26
C LEU A 172 11.54 -0.61 11.44
N LEU A 173 12.67 -1.19 11.06
CA LEU A 173 13.99 -0.54 11.11
C LEU A 173 14.47 -0.08 9.72
N HIS A 174 13.87 -0.60 8.64
CA HIS A 174 14.33 -0.39 7.27
C HIS A 174 13.19 0.08 6.36
N PRO A 175 13.07 1.39 6.08
CA PRO A 175 11.97 1.95 5.28
C PRO A 175 11.83 1.32 3.88
N GLU A 176 12.93 0.96 3.22
CA GLU A 176 12.94 0.30 1.92
C GLU A 176 12.29 -1.09 1.96
N LEU A 177 12.61 -1.89 2.97
CA LEU A 177 12.00 -3.21 3.17
C LEU A 177 10.53 -3.08 3.58
N CYS A 178 10.22 -2.03 4.35
CA CYS A 178 8.86 -1.69 4.73
C CYS A 178 7.97 -1.38 3.52
N ILE A 179 8.49 -0.67 2.52
CA ILE A 179 7.77 -0.35 1.27
C ILE A 179 7.38 -1.65 0.54
N HIS A 180 8.32 -2.56 0.38
CA HIS A 180 8.06 -3.84 -0.29
C HIS A 180 7.05 -4.71 0.49
N PHE A 181 7.15 -4.75 1.81
CA PHE A 181 6.19 -5.43 2.67
C PHE A 181 4.77 -4.82 2.58
N LEU A 182 4.68 -3.47 2.60
CA LEU A 182 3.43 -2.75 2.41
C LEU A 182 2.82 -3.01 1.02
N ARG A 183 3.63 -3.18 -0.02
CA ARG A 183 3.18 -3.51 -1.37
C ARG A 183 2.46 -4.86 -1.40
N GLY A 184 3.03 -5.87 -0.77
CA GLY A 184 2.38 -7.18 -0.60
C GLY A 184 1.09 -7.11 0.22
N LEU A 185 1.13 -6.42 1.36
CA LEU A 185 -0.07 -6.23 2.19
C LEU A 185 -1.17 -5.43 1.50
N PHE A 186 -0.81 -4.42 0.70
CA PHE A 186 -1.80 -3.70 -0.10
C PHE A 186 -2.43 -4.60 -1.16
N ALA A 187 -1.65 -5.43 -1.81
CA ALA A 187 -2.16 -6.39 -2.78
C ALA A 187 -3.18 -7.35 -2.14
N ALA A 188 -2.94 -7.79 -0.91
CA ALA A 188 -3.85 -8.64 -0.15
C ALA A 188 -5.03 -7.84 0.43
N GLU A 189 -4.80 -7.05 1.44
CA GLU A 189 -5.80 -6.45 2.35
C GLU A 189 -6.22 -5.02 1.95
N GLY A 190 -5.53 -4.41 0.97
CA GLY A 190 -5.82 -3.05 0.53
C GLY A 190 -7.03 -2.96 -0.39
N SER A 191 -7.78 -1.88 -0.28
CA SER A 191 -8.89 -1.56 -1.19
C SER A 191 -8.81 -0.12 -1.66
N VAL A 192 -9.07 0.09 -2.94
CA VAL A 192 -9.16 1.42 -3.57
C VAL A 192 -10.63 1.78 -3.73
N ILE A 193 -11.05 2.85 -3.08
CA ILE A 193 -12.44 3.32 -3.12
C ILE A 193 -12.52 4.60 -3.95
N LEU A 194 -13.36 4.59 -4.98
CA LEU A 194 -13.65 5.74 -5.82
C LEU A 194 -14.99 6.36 -5.43
N LYS A 195 -15.12 7.67 -5.61
CA LYS A 195 -16.42 8.37 -5.60
C LYS A 195 -17.23 7.97 -6.85
N SER A 196 -18.52 8.25 -6.85
CA SER A 196 -19.38 8.07 -8.04
C SER A 196 -18.88 8.84 -9.26
N SER A 197 -18.14 9.94 -9.05
CA SER A 197 -17.47 10.73 -10.08
C SER A 197 -16.19 10.09 -10.65
N GLY A 198 -15.79 8.91 -10.19
CA GLY A 198 -14.56 8.24 -10.59
C GLY A 198 -13.29 8.73 -9.89
N VAL A 199 -13.35 9.79 -9.07
CA VAL A 199 -12.21 10.33 -8.33
C VAL A 199 -11.84 9.42 -7.16
N LEU A 200 -10.56 9.22 -6.90
CA LEU A 200 -10.06 8.47 -5.74
C LEU A 200 -10.58 9.09 -4.44
N HIS A 201 -11.37 8.33 -3.69
CA HIS A 201 -11.94 8.80 -2.41
C HIS A 201 -11.01 8.48 -1.25
N HIS A 202 -10.73 7.20 -1.04
CA HIS A 202 -9.79 6.75 -0.01
C HIS A 202 -9.22 5.37 -0.34
N ILE A 203 -8.12 5.07 0.34
CA ILE A 203 -7.57 3.73 0.43
C ILE A 203 -7.97 3.18 1.79
N ASN A 204 -8.41 1.93 1.82
CA ASN A 204 -8.78 1.22 3.03
C ASN A 204 -7.97 -0.06 3.15
N PHE A 205 -7.48 -0.35 4.36
CA PHE A 205 -6.97 -1.66 4.75
C PHE A 205 -7.89 -2.23 5.81
N SER A 206 -8.31 -3.47 5.64
CA SER A 206 -9.19 -4.17 6.58
C SER A 206 -8.65 -5.54 6.87
N SER A 207 -8.53 -5.90 8.14
CA SER A 207 -8.13 -7.24 8.56
C SER A 207 -8.79 -7.59 9.88
N LYS A 208 -9.12 -8.86 10.08
CA LYS A 208 -9.61 -9.38 11.38
C LYS A 208 -8.50 -9.45 12.42
N ASP A 209 -7.26 -9.27 12.02
CA ASP A 209 -6.09 -9.28 12.90
C ASP A 209 -5.71 -7.86 13.30
N GLY A 210 -6.03 -7.50 14.55
CA GLY A 210 -5.71 -6.20 15.12
C GLY A 210 -4.21 -5.91 15.22
N GLU A 211 -3.36 -6.95 15.40
CA GLU A 211 -1.90 -6.77 15.40
C GLU A 211 -1.40 -6.39 14.00
N LEU A 212 -1.98 -6.98 12.95
CA LEU A 212 -1.64 -6.63 11.58
C LEU A 212 -2.01 -5.17 11.27
N ILE A 213 -3.18 -4.70 11.72
CA ILE A 213 -3.59 -3.31 11.56
C ILE A 213 -2.65 -2.35 12.30
N GLN A 214 -2.19 -2.72 13.52
CA GLN A 214 -1.19 -1.93 14.25
C GLN A 214 0.15 -1.89 13.52
N LEU A 215 0.61 -3.03 13.01
CA LEU A 215 1.84 -3.10 12.22
C LEU A 215 1.73 -2.23 10.96
N LEU A 216 0.62 -2.33 10.23
CA LEU A 216 0.33 -1.49 9.05
C LEU A 216 0.42 -0.01 9.38
N LYS A 217 -0.18 0.43 10.49
CA LYS A 217 -0.10 1.83 10.93
C LYS A 217 1.35 2.26 11.14
N ARG A 218 2.15 1.46 11.84
CA ARG A 218 3.57 1.75 12.09
C ARG A 218 4.39 1.78 10.79
N CYS A 219 4.16 0.82 9.90
CA CYS A 219 4.80 0.77 8.59
C CYS A 219 4.47 2.00 7.74
N LEU A 220 3.20 2.40 7.66
CA LEU A 220 2.78 3.58 6.92
C LEU A 220 3.38 4.86 7.50
N HIS A 221 3.41 4.99 8.83
CA HIS A 221 4.06 6.12 9.52
C HIS A 221 5.55 6.19 9.17
N LEU A 222 6.27 5.07 9.21
CA LEU A 222 7.69 4.98 8.88
C LEU A 222 8.02 5.48 7.47
N VAL A 223 7.13 5.25 6.50
CA VAL A 223 7.32 5.69 5.10
C VAL A 223 6.68 7.04 4.78
N GLY A 224 6.23 7.77 5.81
CA GLY A 224 5.67 9.12 5.67
C GLY A 224 4.22 9.16 5.16
N VAL A 225 3.43 8.11 5.42
CA VAL A 225 2.01 8.05 5.10
C VAL A 225 1.20 7.89 6.39
N GLU A 226 0.81 9.02 7.01
CA GLU A 226 0.00 8.96 8.23
C GLU A 226 -1.47 8.65 7.90
N PRO A 227 -2.06 7.56 8.45
CA PRO A 227 -3.49 7.28 8.28
C PRO A 227 -4.37 8.41 8.83
N ASN A 228 -5.51 8.64 8.18
CA ASN A 228 -6.48 9.65 8.65
C ASN A 228 -7.44 9.08 9.70
N SER A 229 -7.76 7.79 9.57
CA SER A 229 -8.60 7.09 10.50
C SER A 229 -8.01 5.71 10.78
N TYR A 230 -8.11 5.30 12.03
CA TYR A 230 -7.56 4.04 12.51
C TYR A 230 -8.48 3.49 13.59
N SER A 231 -8.90 2.24 13.43
CA SER A 231 -9.73 1.54 14.40
C SER A 231 -9.28 0.11 14.56
N VAL A 232 -8.78 -0.24 15.75
CA VAL A 232 -8.47 -1.63 16.11
C VAL A 232 -9.75 -2.44 16.27
N LYS A 233 -10.77 -1.86 16.91
CA LYS A 233 -12.09 -2.53 17.09
C LYS A 233 -12.81 -2.72 15.75
N GLY A 234 -12.77 -1.72 14.85
CA GLY A 234 -13.30 -1.82 13.49
C GLY A 234 -12.36 -2.51 12.54
N MET A 235 -11.17 -2.91 13.00
CA MET A 235 -10.18 -3.66 12.22
C MET A 235 -9.90 -3.04 10.85
N ASN A 236 -9.83 -1.71 10.80
CA ASN A 236 -9.59 -0.96 9.57
C ASN A 236 -8.68 0.25 9.77
N LEU A 237 -8.11 0.69 8.66
CA LEU A 237 -7.26 1.85 8.55
C LEU A 237 -7.55 2.53 7.21
N GLN A 238 -7.79 3.84 7.23
CA GLN A 238 -8.16 4.59 6.04
C GLN A 238 -7.20 5.75 5.79
N ILE A 239 -6.91 5.98 4.52
CA ILE A 239 -6.01 7.02 4.04
C ILE A 239 -6.78 7.90 3.06
N TYR A 240 -6.85 9.20 3.36
CA TYR A 240 -7.44 10.23 2.53
C TYR A 240 -6.37 11.27 2.18
N SER A 241 -6.66 12.11 1.23
CA SER A 241 -5.92 13.26 0.74
C SER A 241 -4.97 12.98 -0.43
N LEU A 242 -4.94 13.95 -1.34
CA LEU A 242 -4.12 13.88 -2.55
C LEU A 242 -2.62 13.75 -2.23
N GLN A 243 -2.13 14.43 -1.18
CA GLN A 243 -0.72 14.39 -0.78
C GLN A 243 -0.30 12.97 -0.36
N LYS A 244 -1.13 12.28 0.44
CA LYS A 244 -0.86 10.90 0.86
C LYS A 244 -0.97 9.92 -0.31
N PHE A 245 -1.91 10.14 -1.23
CA PHE A 245 -2.01 9.34 -2.45
C PHE A 245 -0.79 9.52 -3.35
N ARG A 246 -0.26 10.75 -3.49
CA ARG A 246 1.01 10.99 -4.19
C ARG A 246 2.14 10.20 -3.54
N ARG A 247 2.25 10.25 -2.23
CA ARG A 247 3.28 9.51 -1.50
C ARG A 247 3.16 8.00 -1.70
N ILE A 248 1.96 7.43 -1.64
CA ILE A 248 1.71 6.00 -1.93
C ILE A 248 2.10 5.65 -3.36
N ARG A 249 1.80 6.54 -4.33
CA ARG A 249 2.16 6.38 -5.74
C ARG A 249 3.68 6.42 -5.94
N GLU A 250 4.36 7.39 -5.38
CA GLU A 250 5.83 7.54 -5.43
C GLU A 250 6.54 6.30 -4.88
N LEU A 251 6.05 5.76 -3.77
CA LEU A 251 6.58 4.55 -3.14
C LEU A 251 6.18 3.25 -3.87
N GLY A 252 5.28 3.31 -4.83
CA GLY A 252 4.80 2.14 -5.57
C GLY A 252 4.02 1.12 -4.72
N ILE A 253 3.44 1.52 -3.58
CA ILE A 253 2.74 0.60 -2.66
C ILE A 253 1.53 -0.07 -3.35
N HIS A 254 0.90 0.61 -4.30
CA HIS A 254 -0.30 0.16 -5.01
C HIS A 254 -0.03 -0.76 -6.21
N THR A 255 1.23 -1.07 -6.54
CA THR A 255 1.60 -1.58 -7.87
C THR A 255 1.47 -3.08 -8.05
N LEU A 256 1.53 -3.89 -6.99
CA LEU A 256 1.62 -5.34 -7.10
C LEU A 256 0.34 -6.00 -7.64
N HIS A 257 -0.84 -5.52 -7.25
CA HIS A 257 -2.12 -6.07 -7.72
C HIS A 257 -2.62 -5.29 -8.95
N PRO A 258 -2.74 -5.89 -10.14
CA PRO A 258 -3.08 -5.18 -11.38
C PRO A 258 -4.38 -4.38 -11.31
N ASP A 259 -5.50 -5.00 -10.91
CA ASP A 259 -6.80 -4.34 -10.83
C ASP A 259 -6.80 -3.16 -9.83
N LYS A 260 -6.13 -3.32 -8.68
CA LYS A 260 -6.02 -2.26 -7.66
C LYS A 260 -5.13 -1.12 -8.16
N ARG A 261 -4.04 -1.44 -8.88
CA ARG A 261 -3.16 -0.45 -9.52
C ARG A 261 -3.93 0.36 -10.55
N GLU A 262 -4.61 -0.30 -11.50
CA GLU A 262 -5.40 0.39 -12.52
C GLU A 262 -6.46 1.29 -11.89
N LYS A 263 -7.21 0.77 -10.93
CA LYS A 263 -8.24 1.52 -10.22
C LYS A 263 -7.67 2.73 -9.47
N PHE A 264 -6.50 2.58 -8.84
CA PHE A 264 -5.81 3.67 -8.16
C PHE A 264 -5.37 4.74 -9.16
N GLU A 265 -4.66 4.36 -10.24
CA GLU A 265 -4.14 5.31 -11.23
C GLU A 265 -5.26 6.06 -11.94
N ARG A 266 -6.34 5.38 -12.33
CA ARG A 266 -7.52 6.00 -12.91
C ARG A 266 -8.17 7.01 -11.96
N GLY A 267 -8.36 6.62 -10.69
CA GLY A 267 -8.94 7.50 -9.68
C GLY A 267 -8.04 8.67 -9.32
N PHE A 268 -6.73 8.47 -9.32
CA PHE A 268 -5.73 9.49 -9.07
C PHE A 268 -5.66 10.50 -10.24
N ALA A 269 -5.66 10.04 -11.48
CA ALA A 269 -5.66 10.89 -12.68
C ALA A 269 -6.92 11.77 -12.79
N SER A 270 -8.05 11.27 -12.23
CA SER A 270 -9.32 12.00 -12.18
C SER A 270 -9.33 13.13 -11.16
N TYR A 271 -8.30 13.26 -10.31
CA TYR A 271 -8.12 14.44 -9.47
C TYR A 271 -7.87 15.66 -10.37
N LYS A 272 -8.93 16.37 -10.71
CA LYS A 272 -8.77 17.71 -11.28
C LYS A 272 -8.06 18.55 -10.22
N ARG A 273 -6.92 19.12 -10.56
CA ARG A 273 -6.32 20.18 -9.77
C ARG A 273 -7.33 21.33 -9.73
N VAL A 274 -8.17 21.36 -8.70
CA VAL A 274 -8.61 22.65 -8.22
C VAL A 274 -7.31 23.33 -7.80
N ASN A 275 -6.97 24.47 -8.38
CA ASN A 275 -5.85 25.28 -7.90
C ASN A 275 -6.07 25.45 -6.39
N VAL A 276 -5.33 24.69 -5.60
CA VAL A 276 -5.34 24.83 -4.15
C VAL A 276 -4.43 26.00 -3.87
N LEU A 277 -4.97 27.19 -4.12
CA LEU A 277 -4.40 28.41 -3.57
C LEU A 277 -4.38 28.21 -2.06
N ASP A 278 -3.24 28.44 -1.44
CA ASP A 278 -3.22 28.47 0.01
C ASP A 278 -4.16 29.56 0.54
N GLY A 279 -4.40 29.61 1.84
CA GLY A 279 -5.36 30.53 2.40
C GLY A 279 -4.95 31.99 2.22
N GLU A 280 -3.65 32.32 2.17
CA GLU A 280 -3.12 33.67 2.01
C GLU A 280 -3.14 34.09 0.54
N GLU A 281 -2.70 33.21 -0.35
CA GLU A 281 -2.79 33.43 -1.80
C GLU A 281 -4.24 33.67 -2.25
N ALA A 282 -5.19 32.86 -1.72
CA ALA A 282 -6.60 33.03 -2.00
C ALA A 282 -7.13 34.40 -1.54
N ARG A 283 -6.74 34.84 -0.34
CA ARG A 283 -7.13 36.16 0.18
C ARG A 283 -6.49 37.30 -0.61
N ALA A 284 -5.24 37.17 -1.01
CA ALA A 284 -4.56 38.15 -1.87
C ALA A 284 -5.28 38.31 -3.23
N LEU A 285 -5.64 37.18 -3.86
CA LEU A 285 -6.41 37.19 -5.09
C LEU A 285 -7.83 37.77 -4.92
N ILE A 286 -8.50 37.53 -3.81
CA ILE A 286 -9.79 38.16 -3.48
C ILE A 286 -9.63 39.67 -3.45
N LEU A 287 -8.63 40.21 -2.76
CA LEU A 287 -8.37 41.64 -2.69
C LEU A 287 -8.06 42.22 -4.08
N GLN A 288 -7.28 41.52 -4.88
CA GLN A 288 -7.01 41.92 -6.26
C GLN A 288 -8.29 41.94 -7.10
N GLN A 289 -9.16 40.96 -6.99
CA GLN A 289 -10.46 40.96 -7.69
C GLN A 289 -11.38 42.09 -7.24
N LEU A 290 -11.39 42.41 -5.96
CA LEU A 290 -12.19 43.52 -5.40
C LEU A 290 -11.65 44.86 -5.78
N ALA A 291 -10.35 45.04 -6.11
CA ALA A 291 -9.78 46.26 -6.62
C ALA A 291 -10.37 46.69 -7.95
N SER A 292 -10.88 45.76 -8.76
CA SER A 292 -11.56 46.04 -10.03
C SER A 292 -13.05 46.45 -9.86
N GLY A 293 -13.56 46.51 -8.63
CA GLY A 293 -14.92 46.91 -8.30
C GLY A 293 -15.65 45.90 -7.35
N PRO A 294 -16.83 46.29 -6.87
CA PRO A 294 -17.60 45.48 -5.92
C PRO A 294 -18.05 44.17 -6.53
N LYS A 295 -17.85 43.07 -5.79
CA LYS A 295 -18.17 41.69 -6.22
C LYS A 295 -19.00 40.93 -5.20
N THR A 296 -19.82 40.01 -5.69
CA THR A 296 -20.55 39.04 -4.85
C THR A 296 -19.67 37.84 -4.49
N TYR A 297 -20.15 37.00 -3.57
CA TYR A 297 -19.50 35.70 -3.31
C TYR A 297 -19.43 34.80 -4.55
N ASP A 298 -20.45 34.87 -5.41
CA ASP A 298 -20.49 34.04 -6.63
C ASP A 298 -19.47 34.54 -7.67
N ASP A 299 -19.32 35.87 -7.81
CA ASP A 299 -18.30 36.44 -8.69
C ASP A 299 -16.89 36.04 -8.24
N LEU A 300 -16.61 36.14 -6.92
CA LEU A 300 -15.32 35.77 -6.35
C LEU A 300 -15.08 34.26 -6.45
N ALA A 301 -16.10 33.44 -6.22
CA ALA A 301 -16.02 32.00 -6.35
C ALA A 301 -15.67 31.57 -7.79
N ALA A 302 -16.34 32.18 -8.75
CA ALA A 302 -16.06 31.95 -10.19
C ALA A 302 -14.65 32.39 -10.58
N ALA A 303 -14.22 33.58 -10.14
CA ALA A 303 -12.90 34.11 -10.45
C ALA A 303 -11.75 33.27 -9.86
N LEU A 304 -11.93 32.68 -8.67
CA LEU A 304 -10.93 31.88 -7.99
C LEU A 304 -11.07 30.38 -8.27
N GLY A 305 -12.11 29.94 -8.98
CA GLY A 305 -12.39 28.51 -9.17
C GLY A 305 -12.67 27.77 -7.85
N LYS A 306 -13.21 28.45 -6.83
CA LYS A 306 -13.51 27.90 -5.50
C LYS A 306 -15.01 27.80 -5.27
N ALA A 307 -15.42 26.92 -4.34
CA ALA A 307 -16.82 26.87 -3.94
C ALA A 307 -17.23 28.19 -3.24
N ARG A 308 -18.44 28.66 -3.52
CA ARG A 308 -19.02 29.84 -2.85
C ARG A 308 -18.96 29.76 -1.33
N THR A 309 -19.28 28.57 -0.77
CA THR A 309 -19.23 28.32 0.66
C THR A 309 -17.83 28.52 1.26
N THR A 310 -16.77 28.18 0.51
CA THR A 310 -15.39 28.41 0.96
C THR A 310 -15.08 29.91 1.04
N ILE A 311 -15.48 30.69 0.04
CA ILE A 311 -15.29 32.15 0.04
C ILE A 311 -16.06 32.76 1.20
N GLN A 312 -17.33 32.37 1.36
CA GLN A 312 -18.23 32.89 2.39
C GLN A 312 -17.83 32.53 3.81
N ALA A 313 -17.43 31.28 4.06
CA ALA A 313 -17.18 30.77 5.42
C ALA A 313 -15.73 30.99 5.89
N HIS A 314 -14.76 31.02 4.97
CA HIS A 314 -13.35 30.98 5.37
C HIS A 314 -12.55 32.23 4.96
N HIS A 315 -12.77 32.81 3.80
CA HIS A 315 -11.90 33.91 3.31
C HIS A 315 -12.43 35.29 3.66
N ILE A 316 -13.68 35.58 3.34
CA ILE A 316 -14.25 36.90 3.58
C ILE A 316 -14.35 37.26 5.08
N PRO A 317 -14.75 36.35 5.98
CA PRO A 317 -14.79 36.67 7.41
C PRO A 317 -13.42 37.01 8.01
N ILE A 318 -12.34 36.41 7.48
CA ILE A 318 -10.97 36.74 7.88
C ILE A 318 -10.62 38.16 7.41
N LEU A 319 -10.83 38.46 6.11
CA LEU A 319 -10.55 39.75 5.51
C LEU A 319 -11.41 40.85 6.12
N GLU A 320 -12.67 40.59 6.51
CA GLU A 320 -13.56 41.52 7.18
C GLU A 320 -13.05 41.83 8.62
N ARG A 321 -12.61 40.79 9.35
CA ARG A 321 -12.00 40.96 10.69
C ARG A 321 -10.67 41.72 10.65
N GLU A 322 -9.90 41.52 9.58
CA GLU A 322 -8.66 42.26 9.33
C GLU A 322 -8.90 43.68 8.83
N GLY A 323 -10.14 44.09 8.64
CA GLY A 323 -10.50 45.43 8.14
C GLY A 323 -10.11 45.67 6.69
N LYS A 324 -9.85 44.60 5.90
CA LYS A 324 -9.41 44.72 4.52
C LYS A 324 -10.55 44.76 3.51
N VAL A 325 -11.75 44.30 3.89
CA VAL A 325 -12.95 44.32 3.04
C VAL A 325 -14.18 44.81 3.85
N ARG A 326 -15.14 45.43 3.14
CA ARG A 326 -16.41 45.88 3.71
C ARG A 326 -17.57 45.61 2.77
N ARG A 327 -18.78 45.55 3.28
CA ARG A 327 -20.03 45.48 2.51
C ARG A 327 -20.40 46.89 2.03
N VAL A 328 -20.79 46.98 0.74
CA VAL A 328 -21.18 48.30 0.17
C VAL A 328 -22.61 48.35 -0.36
N GLY A 329 -23.30 47.23 -0.46
CA GLY A 329 -24.66 47.17 -0.98
C GLY A 329 -25.09 45.75 -1.32
N LYS A 330 -26.13 45.62 -2.13
CA LYS A 330 -26.63 44.33 -2.64
C LYS A 330 -26.86 44.37 -4.14
N ARG A 331 -26.63 43.25 -4.82
CA ARG A 331 -27.07 42.97 -6.17
C ARG A 331 -28.10 41.85 -6.09
N GLY A 332 -29.39 42.20 -6.18
CA GLY A 332 -30.46 41.28 -5.86
C GLY A 332 -30.43 40.85 -4.38
N ARG A 333 -30.34 39.57 -4.09
CA ARG A 333 -30.24 39.02 -2.73
C ARG A 333 -28.79 38.86 -2.23
N ALA A 334 -27.78 39.08 -3.08
CA ALA A 334 -26.39 38.89 -2.75
C ALA A 334 -25.69 40.18 -2.27
N TRP A 335 -24.95 40.10 -1.17
CA TRP A 335 -24.10 41.19 -0.69
C TRP A 335 -22.94 41.46 -1.66
N LEU A 336 -22.64 42.74 -1.89
CA LEU A 336 -21.46 43.24 -2.59
C LEU A 336 -20.36 43.58 -1.60
N TRP A 337 -19.17 43.15 -1.89
CA TRP A 337 -17.97 43.37 -1.13
C TRP A 337 -17.02 44.27 -1.92
N THR A 338 -16.29 45.14 -1.22
CA THR A 338 -15.24 46.03 -1.77
C THR A 338 -14.05 46.04 -0.81
N PRO A 339 -12.86 46.45 -1.24
CA PRO A 339 -11.79 46.74 -0.30
C PRO A 339 -12.25 47.79 0.68
N ALA A 340 -11.89 47.63 1.96
CA ALA A 340 -12.05 48.72 2.91
C ALA A 340 -11.04 49.81 2.51
N GLU A 341 -11.49 51.07 2.41
CA GLU A 341 -10.58 52.19 2.20
C GLU A 341 -9.62 52.28 3.36
N GLY A 342 -8.46 51.65 3.24
CA GLY A 342 -7.35 51.81 4.15
C GLY A 342 -6.82 53.23 4.02
N LYS A 343 -6.56 53.89 5.13
CA LYS A 343 -5.71 55.08 5.14
C LYS A 343 -4.50 54.79 4.25
N SER A 344 -4.38 55.54 3.13
CA SER A 344 -3.31 55.48 2.18
C SER A 344 -1.95 55.36 2.86
N SER A 345 -1.38 54.20 2.93
CA SER A 345 0.07 54.06 3.14
C SER A 345 0.69 53.91 1.76
N ALA A 346 1.56 54.84 1.46
CA ALA A 346 2.25 55.12 0.20
C ALA A 346 2.70 53.88 -0.57
N ALA A 347 2.55 54.01 -1.88
CA ALA A 347 3.08 53.14 -2.90
C ALA A 347 4.51 52.69 -2.59
N ALA A 348 4.70 51.42 -2.24
CA ALA A 348 5.99 50.77 -2.34
C ALA A 348 6.25 50.53 -3.83
N LYS A 349 7.03 51.42 -4.43
CA LYS A 349 7.64 51.23 -5.75
C LYS A 349 8.51 49.99 -5.72
N PHE A 350 8.04 48.94 -6.35
CA PHE A 350 8.93 47.82 -6.70
C PHE A 350 9.88 48.30 -7.81
N ASN A 351 11.06 48.76 -7.40
CA ASN A 351 12.19 49.00 -8.27
C ASN A 351 12.74 47.64 -8.72
N ARG A 352 12.46 47.25 -9.95
CA ARG A 352 13.24 46.25 -10.64
C ARG A 352 14.57 46.88 -11.03
N GLY A 353 15.62 46.57 -10.29
CA GLY A 353 16.98 46.82 -10.72
C GLY A 353 17.53 45.61 -11.51
N PRO A 354 18.41 45.86 -12.50
CA PRO A 354 18.81 44.84 -13.45
C PRO A 354 19.87 43.89 -12.92
N CYS A 355 19.86 42.66 -13.43
CA CYS A 355 20.96 41.73 -13.35
C CYS A 355 22.28 42.36 -13.82
N ALA A 356 23.33 42.17 -13.03
CA ALA A 356 24.69 42.25 -13.48
C ALA A 356 25.45 41.00 -13.09
N GLU A 357 26.10 40.48 -14.07
CA GLU A 357 26.94 39.29 -14.13
C GLU A 357 28.24 39.40 -13.33
N HIS A 358 28.85 38.23 -13.19
CA HIS A 358 30.26 37.93 -12.87
C HIS A 358 30.71 37.96 -11.39
N MET A 359 31.17 36.84 -10.88
CA MET A 359 32.56 36.38 -11.01
C MET A 359 32.78 35.04 -10.30
N CYS A 360 33.44 34.19 -11.04
CA CYS A 360 34.20 33.05 -10.50
C CYS A 360 35.20 33.49 -9.44
N PHE A 361 35.39 32.68 -8.42
CA PHE A 361 36.74 32.36 -7.95
C PHE A 361 36.83 30.99 -7.27
N SER A 362 37.84 30.31 -7.66
CA SER A 362 38.33 28.97 -7.38
C SER A 362 38.94 28.79 -6.00
N SER A 363 39.01 27.51 -5.62
CA SER A 363 40.05 26.80 -4.84
C SER A 363 40.26 27.22 -3.38
N THR A 364 40.27 26.28 -2.47
CA THR A 364 41.38 25.36 -2.16
C THR A 364 41.01 24.41 -1.03
N CYS A 365 41.49 23.19 -1.21
CA CYS A 365 41.65 22.15 -0.18
C CYS A 365 42.26 22.66 1.15
N HIS A 366 41.79 22.07 2.26
CA HIS A 366 42.72 21.57 3.28
C HIS A 366 42.13 20.42 4.09
N THR A 367 42.77 19.29 3.92
CA THR A 367 42.82 18.15 4.85
C THR A 367 43.38 18.58 6.19
N LYS A 368 42.77 18.06 7.29
CA LYS A 368 43.55 17.54 8.43
C LYS A 368 42.70 16.63 9.31
N SER A 369 43.17 15.43 9.39
CA SER A 369 43.08 14.39 10.39
C SER A 369 43.14 14.89 11.87
N SER A 370 42.28 14.38 12.71
CA SER A 370 42.59 13.68 13.97
C SER A 370 41.43 12.78 14.35
#